data_29999e7c41b6a113dd48a53ab9a17de8
#
_entry.id   29999e7c41b6a113dd48a53ab9a17de8
#
_cell.length_a   1.000
_cell.length_b   1.000
_cell.length_c   1.000
_cell.angle_alpha   90.00
_cell.angle_beta   90.00
_cell.angle_gamma   90.00
#
_symmetry.space_group_name_H-M   'P 1'
#
loop_
_entity.id
_entity.type
_entity.pdbx_description
1 polymer ?
#
loop_
_entity_poly.entity_id
_entity_poly.type
_entity_poly.pdbx_seq_one_letter_code
_entity_poly.pdbx_strand_id
1 'polypeptide(L)'
;NSHSNGDHCNGNNCVDTEEVISSEATLEEMSHESPEMMAALLIQAPEMGALGKYFLECFGSFNFEGVTKRLPNTTFTGETQRQVGDKIVELIEVGPAHTNGDVLVHVPSDKVVFTGDILFIEGHPILWAGPVKNWINACDRIISMEVDFVVPGHGPVTDNRGVKAVRDYLIYIDTESRKRFESGMSALEAAKEIDLDLFSTWGDEERIAVNVNSLYREYKGEEKREEITLLFQQMAELSGIDE
;
A
#
# COMPACT_ATOMS: atom_id res chain seq x y z
N ASN A 1 3.67 12.11 -6.81
CA ASN A 1 3.68 10.95 -5.89
C ASN A 1 2.37 10.20 -6.06
N SER A 2 2.43 8.88 -6.11
CA SER A 2 1.24 8.02 -6.19
C SER A 2 0.52 7.93 -4.83
N HIS A 3 1.28 7.91 -3.72
CA HIS A 3 0.76 7.86 -2.36
C HIS A 3 1.83 8.29 -1.34
N SER A 4 1.56 8.16 -0.04
CA SER A 4 2.33 8.76 1.05
C SER A 4 3.51 7.93 1.54
N ASN A 5 3.59 6.62 1.25
CA ASN A 5 4.64 5.77 1.81
C ASN A 5 6.05 6.20 1.41
N GLY A 6 6.99 6.05 2.34
CA GLY A 6 8.32 6.61 2.23
C GLY A 6 9.14 6.11 1.03
N ASP A 7 8.98 4.86 0.62
CA ASP A 7 9.61 4.26 -0.55
C ASP A 7 9.13 4.85 -1.88
N HIS A 8 7.98 5.56 -1.88
CA HIS A 8 7.43 6.24 -3.04
C HIS A 8 7.56 7.78 -3.00
N CYS A 9 8.01 8.35 -1.88
CA CYS A 9 8.09 9.80 -1.73
C CYS A 9 9.41 10.35 -1.15
N ASN A 10 10.19 9.57 -0.38
CA ASN A 10 11.44 10.04 0.22
C ASN A 10 12.51 10.45 -0.81
N GLY A 11 12.39 9.96 -2.06
CA GLY A 11 13.24 10.35 -3.17
C GLY A 11 12.92 11.71 -3.81
N ASN A 12 11.89 12.42 -3.37
CA ASN A 12 11.46 13.69 -3.97
C ASN A 12 12.58 14.75 -4.04
N ASN A 13 13.46 14.79 -3.03
CA ASN A 13 14.61 15.71 -3.02
C ASN A 13 15.73 15.32 -4.02
N CYS A 14 15.72 14.11 -4.53
CA CYS A 14 16.71 13.64 -5.50
C CYS A 14 16.31 13.96 -6.94
N VAL A 15 15.11 14.51 -7.16
CA VAL A 15 14.59 14.84 -8.48
C VAL A 15 14.67 16.36 -8.69
N ASP A 16 15.37 16.78 -9.75
CA ASP A 16 15.44 18.19 -10.15
C ASP A 16 14.17 18.58 -10.92
N THR A 17 13.17 19.03 -10.20
CA THR A 17 11.89 19.49 -10.73
C THR A 17 11.36 20.65 -9.88
N GLU A 18 10.67 21.59 -10.50
CA GLU A 18 9.98 22.67 -9.79
C GLU A 18 8.65 22.22 -9.17
N GLU A 19 7.98 21.26 -9.82
CA GLU A 19 6.66 20.78 -9.42
C GLU A 19 6.71 19.32 -8.93
N VAL A 20 6.22 19.08 -7.71
CA VAL A 20 5.91 17.76 -7.16
C VAL A 20 4.42 17.73 -6.89
N ILE A 21 3.72 16.78 -7.53
CA ILE A 21 2.25 16.69 -7.50
C ILE A 21 1.82 15.47 -6.68
N SER A 22 0.75 15.62 -5.91
CA SER A 22 0.03 14.51 -5.25
C SER A 22 -1.46 14.81 -5.13
N SER A 23 -2.25 13.84 -4.65
CA SER A 23 -3.56 14.15 -4.10
C SER A 23 -3.43 14.97 -2.80
N GLU A 24 -4.49 15.68 -2.40
CA GLU A 24 -4.51 16.41 -1.13
C GLU A 24 -4.33 15.46 0.06
N ALA A 25 -5.01 14.29 0.03
CA ALA A 25 -4.89 13.29 1.08
C ALA A 25 -3.48 12.71 1.20
N THR A 26 -2.77 12.49 0.09
CA THR A 26 -1.35 12.10 0.10
C THR A 26 -0.47 13.17 0.75
N LEU A 27 -0.67 14.45 0.44
CA LEU A 27 0.11 15.54 1.06
C LEU A 27 -0.13 15.57 2.58
N GLU A 28 -1.38 15.42 3.03
CA GLU A 28 -1.72 15.39 4.45
C GLU A 28 -1.00 14.25 5.16
N GLU A 29 -1.12 13.02 4.66
CA GLU A 29 -0.43 11.86 5.25
C GLU A 29 1.09 12.04 5.25
N MET A 30 1.69 12.46 4.13
CA MET A 30 3.13 12.72 4.05
C MET A 30 3.59 13.74 5.09
N SER A 31 2.76 14.70 5.48
CA SER A 31 3.13 15.73 6.47
C SER A 31 3.38 15.13 7.87
N HIS A 32 2.79 13.98 8.17
CA HIS A 32 2.88 13.29 9.46
C HIS A 32 3.96 12.21 9.52
N GLU A 33 4.48 11.77 8.39
CA GLU A 33 5.56 10.79 8.37
C GLU A 33 6.92 11.47 8.60
N SER A 34 7.87 10.72 9.18
CA SER A 34 9.23 11.24 9.47
C SER A 34 10.30 10.18 9.20
N PRO A 35 11.20 10.44 8.23
CA PRO A 35 12.37 9.59 8.01
C PRO A 35 13.27 9.50 9.26
N GLU A 36 13.34 10.57 10.07
CA GLU A 36 14.10 10.59 11.32
C GLU A 36 13.52 9.60 12.34
N MET A 37 12.18 9.46 12.38
CA MET A 37 11.53 8.46 13.24
C MET A 37 11.90 7.05 12.79
N MET A 38 11.93 6.76 11.49
CA MET A 38 12.37 5.49 10.94
C MET A 38 13.83 5.18 11.30
N ALA A 39 14.72 6.18 11.17
CA ALA A 39 16.11 6.04 11.58
C ALA A 39 16.22 5.70 13.08
N ALA A 40 15.46 6.39 13.95
CA ALA A 40 15.44 6.14 15.38
C ALA A 40 14.90 4.75 15.72
N LEU A 41 13.86 4.28 15.04
CA LEU A 41 13.30 2.94 15.23
C LEU A 41 14.31 1.85 14.83
N LEU A 42 15.05 2.01 13.73
CA LEU A 42 16.09 1.06 13.33
C LEU A 42 17.21 0.95 14.38
N ILE A 43 17.58 2.05 15.02
CA ILE A 43 18.58 2.04 16.12
C ILE A 43 18.05 1.26 17.32
N GLN A 44 16.76 1.37 17.64
CA GLN A 44 16.14 0.70 18.78
C GLN A 44 15.74 -0.76 18.50
N ALA A 45 15.55 -1.12 17.23
CA ALA A 45 15.04 -2.41 16.80
C ALA A 45 15.78 -3.62 17.46
N PRO A 46 17.12 -3.64 17.62
CA PRO A 46 17.80 -4.76 18.28
C PRO A 46 17.31 -5.07 19.71
N GLU A 47 16.74 -4.08 20.40
CA GLU A 47 16.22 -4.22 21.77
C GLU A 47 14.71 -4.57 21.82
N MET A 48 14.04 -4.70 20.65
CA MET A 48 12.59 -4.86 20.54
C MET A 48 12.15 -6.33 20.33
N GLY A 49 13.04 -7.32 20.54
CA GLY A 49 12.72 -8.75 20.39
C GLY A 49 12.26 -9.10 18.96
N ALA A 50 11.25 -9.96 18.83
CA ALA A 50 10.73 -10.40 17.52
C ALA A 50 10.26 -9.24 16.64
N LEU A 51 9.56 -8.25 17.21
CA LEU A 51 9.16 -7.04 16.50
C LEU A 51 10.34 -6.31 15.87
N GLY A 52 11.43 -6.16 16.64
CA GLY A 52 12.64 -5.48 16.14
C GLY A 52 13.36 -6.28 15.06
N LYS A 53 13.41 -7.60 15.18
CA LYS A 53 13.96 -8.48 14.13
C LYS A 53 13.17 -8.33 12.83
N TYR A 54 11.85 -8.40 12.91
CA TYR A 54 10.96 -8.21 11.75
C TYR A 54 11.14 -6.82 11.14
N PHE A 55 11.22 -5.78 11.97
CA PHE A 55 11.44 -4.41 11.51
C PHE A 55 12.79 -4.26 10.78
N LEU A 56 13.85 -4.92 11.28
CA LEU A 56 15.17 -4.95 10.63
C LEU A 56 15.14 -5.76 9.32
N GLU A 57 14.35 -6.81 9.23
CA GLU A 57 14.16 -7.54 7.98
C GLU A 57 13.50 -6.67 6.91
N CYS A 58 12.43 -5.97 7.27
CA CYS A 58 11.72 -5.09 6.34
C CYS A 58 12.53 -3.85 5.94
N PHE A 59 13.20 -3.21 6.88
CA PHE A 59 13.76 -1.85 6.69
C PHE A 59 15.26 -1.74 6.94
N GLY A 60 15.91 -2.76 7.49
CA GLY A 60 17.31 -2.68 7.92
C GLY A 60 18.32 -2.52 6.77
N SER A 61 17.95 -2.80 5.53
CA SER A 61 18.78 -2.54 4.35
C SER A 61 18.77 -1.07 3.89
N PHE A 62 17.88 -0.24 4.46
CA PHE A 62 17.74 1.17 4.10
C PHE A 62 18.42 2.08 5.13
N ASN A 63 19.01 3.17 4.65
CA ASN A 63 19.54 4.21 5.51
C ASN A 63 18.64 5.44 5.43
N PHE A 64 17.95 5.74 6.54
CA PHE A 64 17.07 6.90 6.66
C PHE A 64 17.79 8.14 7.23
N GLU A 65 19.07 8.02 7.65
CA GLU A 65 19.83 9.13 8.19
C GLU A 65 20.10 10.15 7.09
N GLY A 66 19.78 11.41 7.36
CA GLY A 66 19.96 12.52 6.41
C GLY A 66 18.95 12.59 5.28
N VAL A 67 17.95 11.69 5.26
CA VAL A 67 16.83 11.80 4.31
C VAL A 67 16.03 13.04 4.64
N THR A 68 16.01 14.00 3.72
CA THR A 68 15.26 15.25 3.85
C THR A 68 13.96 15.14 3.09
N LYS A 69 12.85 15.34 3.78
CA LYS A 69 11.52 15.27 3.19
C LYS A 69 11.24 16.49 2.32
N ARG A 70 10.83 16.26 1.08
CA ARG A 70 10.28 17.30 0.19
C ARG A 70 8.80 16.97 -0.07
N LEU A 71 7.92 17.80 0.50
CA LEU A 71 6.48 17.66 0.30
C LEU A 71 6.07 18.12 -1.11
N PRO A 72 4.98 17.56 -1.65
CA PRO A 72 4.33 18.08 -2.84
C PRO A 72 3.97 19.56 -2.68
N ASN A 73 4.18 20.35 -3.74
CA ASN A 73 3.85 21.76 -3.79
C ASN A 73 2.66 22.07 -4.70
N THR A 74 2.13 21.05 -5.35
CA THR A 74 0.88 21.08 -6.14
C THR A 74 0.00 19.91 -5.74
N THR A 75 -1.26 20.19 -5.43
CA THR A 75 -2.23 19.16 -5.09
C THR A 75 -3.45 19.17 -5.99
N PHE A 76 -4.18 18.06 -6.02
CA PHE A 76 -5.46 17.93 -6.70
C PHE A 76 -6.37 16.97 -5.94
N THR A 77 -7.64 17.00 -6.29
CA THR A 77 -8.65 15.99 -5.91
C THR A 77 -9.34 15.47 -7.16
N GLY A 78 -9.73 14.19 -7.12
CA GLY A 78 -10.39 13.54 -8.24
C GLY A 78 -9.45 13.29 -9.43
N GLU A 79 -9.63 14.00 -10.52
CA GLU A 79 -8.86 13.79 -11.75
C GLU A 79 -8.26 15.09 -12.28
N THR A 80 -7.03 15.02 -12.75
CA THR A 80 -6.36 16.14 -13.44
C THR A 80 -5.43 15.60 -14.51
N GLN A 81 -4.87 16.48 -15.31
CA GLN A 81 -3.91 16.10 -16.35
C GLN A 81 -2.74 17.09 -16.40
N ARG A 82 -1.63 16.60 -16.91
CA ARG A 82 -0.42 17.40 -17.17
C ARG A 82 0.09 17.14 -18.58
N GLN A 83 0.55 18.18 -19.23
CA GLN A 83 1.31 18.06 -20.48
C GLN A 83 2.78 17.81 -20.13
N VAL A 84 3.36 16.70 -20.60
CA VAL A 84 4.77 16.35 -20.44
C VAL A 84 5.36 16.08 -21.82
N GLY A 85 6.11 17.05 -22.36
CA GLY A 85 6.53 17.02 -23.74
C GLY A 85 5.34 17.04 -24.70
N ASP A 86 5.22 16.02 -25.52
CA ASP A 86 4.13 15.82 -26.47
C ASP A 86 2.99 14.92 -25.91
N LYS A 87 3.14 14.43 -24.66
CA LYS A 87 2.20 13.50 -24.05
C LYS A 87 1.28 14.17 -23.04
N ILE A 88 0.06 13.66 -22.95
CA ILE A 88 -0.86 13.95 -21.86
C ILE A 88 -0.68 12.85 -20.82
N VAL A 89 -0.48 13.26 -19.57
CA VAL A 89 -0.42 12.39 -18.38
C VAL A 89 -1.65 12.67 -17.54
N GLU A 90 -2.49 11.67 -17.37
CA GLU A 90 -3.70 11.74 -16.55
C GLU A 90 -3.35 11.27 -15.13
N LEU A 91 -3.72 12.07 -14.13
CA LEU A 91 -3.58 11.75 -12.71
C LEU A 91 -4.98 11.50 -12.16
N ILE A 92 -5.20 10.32 -11.62
CA ILE A 92 -6.52 9.81 -11.25
C ILE A 92 -6.47 9.35 -9.80
N GLU A 93 -7.09 10.12 -8.91
CA GLU A 93 -7.23 9.72 -7.52
C GLU A 93 -8.22 8.57 -7.41
N VAL A 94 -7.79 7.48 -6.77
CA VAL A 94 -8.58 6.27 -6.53
C VAL A 94 -8.66 5.90 -5.05
N GLY A 95 -7.89 6.59 -4.21
CA GLY A 95 -7.97 6.46 -2.77
C GLY A 95 -9.29 7.00 -2.18
N PRO A 96 -9.58 6.67 -0.90
CA PRO A 96 -8.78 5.81 -0.05
C PRO A 96 -8.86 4.33 -0.46
N ALA A 97 -7.72 3.65 -0.49
CA ALA A 97 -7.59 2.23 -0.83
C ALA A 97 -6.42 1.60 -0.07
N HIS A 98 -5.19 1.52 -0.66
CA HIS A 98 -3.98 1.17 0.08
C HIS A 98 -3.66 2.23 1.14
N THR A 99 -3.60 3.51 0.73
CA THR A 99 -3.52 4.69 1.60
C THR A 99 -4.77 5.58 1.41
N ASN A 100 -4.80 6.77 2.03
CA ASN A 100 -5.95 7.66 1.86
C ASN A 100 -5.99 8.36 0.49
N GLY A 101 -4.83 8.53 -0.16
CA GLY A 101 -4.71 9.40 -1.33
C GLY A 101 -4.14 8.75 -2.57
N ASP A 102 -4.34 7.44 -2.77
CA ASP A 102 -3.76 6.71 -3.89
C ASP A 102 -4.13 7.28 -5.26
N VAL A 103 -3.13 7.41 -6.14
CA VAL A 103 -3.24 7.99 -7.47
C VAL A 103 -2.71 7.04 -8.53
N LEU A 104 -3.48 6.83 -9.59
CA LEU A 104 -3.02 6.23 -10.84
C LEU A 104 -2.43 7.31 -11.75
N VAL A 105 -1.33 6.99 -12.41
CA VAL A 105 -0.71 7.84 -13.43
C VAL A 105 -0.85 7.15 -14.79
N HIS A 106 -1.74 7.65 -15.64
CA HIS A 106 -2.07 7.04 -16.93
C HIS A 106 -1.50 7.87 -18.08
N VAL A 107 -0.86 7.21 -19.02
CA VAL A 107 -0.36 7.82 -20.27
C VAL A 107 -1.05 7.15 -21.44
N PRO A 108 -2.21 7.69 -21.90
CA PRO A 108 -3.05 7.05 -22.91
C PRO A 108 -2.34 6.80 -24.24
N SER A 109 -1.48 7.75 -24.68
CA SER A 109 -0.73 7.62 -25.93
C SER A 109 0.21 6.42 -25.97
N ASP A 110 0.71 6.00 -24.80
CA ASP A 110 1.65 4.88 -24.65
C ASP A 110 0.95 3.62 -24.14
N LYS A 111 -0.34 3.70 -23.85
CA LYS A 111 -1.13 2.61 -23.27
C LYS A 111 -0.49 2.03 -22.01
N VAL A 112 0.00 2.88 -21.12
CA VAL A 112 0.63 2.49 -19.87
C VAL A 112 -0.06 3.19 -18.70
N VAL A 113 -0.21 2.46 -17.58
CA VAL A 113 -0.64 3.00 -16.30
C VAL A 113 0.35 2.60 -15.20
N PHE A 114 0.77 3.59 -14.41
CA PHE A 114 1.53 3.39 -13.17
C PHE A 114 0.54 3.43 -12.02
N THR A 115 0.54 2.40 -11.20
CA THR A 115 -0.56 2.18 -10.24
C THR A 115 -0.18 2.53 -8.80
N GLY A 116 1.11 2.78 -8.53
CA GLY A 116 1.56 2.77 -7.15
C GLY A 116 1.10 1.48 -6.47
N ASP A 117 0.82 1.54 -5.20
CA ASP A 117 0.50 0.38 -4.36
C ASP A 117 -0.98 -0.07 -4.44
N ILE A 118 -1.69 0.38 -5.46
CA ILE A 118 -2.90 -0.32 -5.90
C ILE A 118 -2.55 -1.73 -6.40
N LEU A 119 -1.30 -1.95 -6.84
CA LEU A 119 -0.84 -3.28 -7.23
C LEU A 119 0.50 -3.67 -6.57
N PHE A 120 0.46 -4.85 -5.96
CA PHE A 120 1.60 -5.65 -5.55
C PHE A 120 1.59 -6.91 -6.41
N ILE A 121 2.57 -7.09 -7.28
CA ILE A 121 2.64 -8.25 -8.17
C ILE A 121 3.64 -9.26 -7.59
N GLU A 122 3.19 -10.50 -7.42
CA GLU A 122 3.94 -11.57 -6.74
C GLU A 122 4.18 -11.30 -5.24
N GLY A 123 3.42 -10.37 -4.64
CA GLY A 123 3.44 -10.08 -3.21
C GLY A 123 2.04 -9.80 -2.68
N HIS A 124 1.80 -10.13 -1.41
CA HIS A 124 0.54 -9.82 -0.77
C HIS A 124 0.40 -8.31 -0.58
N PRO A 125 -0.71 -7.69 -1.04
CA PRO A 125 -0.95 -6.27 -0.79
C PRO A 125 -1.22 -6.01 0.69
N ILE A 126 -1.08 -4.75 1.13
CA ILE A 126 -1.30 -4.34 2.51
C ILE A 126 -2.34 -3.22 2.60
N LEU A 127 -3.44 -3.46 3.31
CA LEU A 127 -4.62 -2.58 3.40
C LEU A 127 -4.50 -1.64 4.61
N TRP A 128 -3.84 -0.49 4.43
CA TRP A 128 -3.71 0.49 5.50
C TRP A 128 -4.99 1.33 5.69
N ALA A 129 -5.55 1.85 4.62
CA ALA A 129 -6.71 2.75 4.68
C ALA A 129 -8.05 2.04 4.51
N GLY A 130 -8.31 1.44 3.37
CA GLY A 130 -9.64 0.96 2.99
C GLY A 130 -10.59 2.12 2.63
N PRO A 131 -11.84 1.87 2.31
CA PRO A 131 -12.45 0.55 2.35
C PRO A 131 -11.97 -0.35 1.19
N VAL A 132 -11.96 -1.66 1.43
CA VAL A 132 -11.53 -2.64 0.42
C VAL A 132 -12.30 -2.53 -0.88
N LYS A 133 -13.56 -2.12 -0.82
CA LYS A 133 -14.42 -1.88 -1.99
C LYS A 133 -13.83 -0.83 -2.93
N ASN A 134 -13.24 0.24 -2.41
CA ASN A 134 -12.60 1.26 -3.24
C ASN A 134 -11.37 0.69 -3.96
N TRP A 135 -10.60 -0.16 -3.28
CA TRP A 135 -9.44 -0.81 -3.90
C TRP A 135 -9.87 -1.76 -5.03
N ILE A 136 -10.91 -2.57 -4.80
CA ILE A 136 -11.50 -3.43 -5.84
C ILE A 136 -11.97 -2.56 -7.03
N ASN A 137 -12.64 -1.43 -6.77
CA ASN A 137 -13.07 -0.51 -7.81
C ASN A 137 -11.87 0.11 -8.58
N ALA A 138 -10.75 0.41 -7.90
CA ALA A 138 -9.52 0.88 -8.54
C ALA A 138 -8.96 -0.18 -9.51
N CYS A 139 -8.94 -1.45 -9.09
CA CYS A 139 -8.56 -2.57 -9.96
C CYS A 139 -9.52 -2.68 -11.18
N ASP A 140 -10.83 -2.61 -10.96
CA ASP A 140 -11.83 -2.66 -12.05
C ASP A 140 -11.66 -1.48 -13.00
N ARG A 141 -11.31 -0.30 -12.49
CA ARG A 141 -10.99 0.87 -13.32
C ARG A 141 -9.77 0.59 -14.22
N ILE A 142 -8.67 0.08 -13.66
CA ILE A 142 -7.47 -0.27 -14.44
C ILE A 142 -7.82 -1.30 -15.51
N ILE A 143 -8.59 -2.33 -15.18
CA ILE A 143 -9.03 -3.38 -16.13
C ILE A 143 -9.83 -2.78 -17.30
N SER A 144 -10.60 -1.72 -17.04
CA SER A 144 -11.38 -1.02 -18.06
C SER A 144 -10.57 -0.06 -18.94
N MET A 145 -9.34 0.29 -18.53
CA MET A 145 -8.42 1.07 -19.34
C MET A 145 -7.86 0.18 -20.47
N GLU A 146 -7.81 0.70 -21.68
CA GLU A 146 -7.20 0.00 -22.82
C GLU A 146 -5.67 0.16 -22.80
N VAL A 147 -5.01 -0.39 -21.74
CA VAL A 147 -3.56 -0.33 -21.56
C VAL A 147 -2.90 -1.65 -21.93
N ASP A 148 -1.70 -1.55 -22.49
CA ASP A 148 -0.88 -2.71 -22.83
C ASP A 148 0.10 -3.06 -21.69
N PHE A 149 0.48 -2.05 -20.89
CA PHE A 149 1.42 -2.22 -19.75
C PHE A 149 0.84 -1.62 -18.48
N VAL A 150 0.95 -2.39 -17.41
CA VAL A 150 0.62 -1.97 -16.04
C VAL A 150 1.87 -2.03 -15.19
N VAL A 151 2.29 -0.88 -14.66
CA VAL A 151 3.49 -0.75 -13.83
C VAL A 151 3.03 -0.67 -12.37
N PRO A 152 3.24 -1.74 -11.57
CA PRO A 152 2.84 -1.76 -10.17
C PRO A 152 3.77 -0.91 -9.29
N GLY A 153 3.37 -0.66 -8.04
CA GLY A 153 4.26 -0.10 -7.03
C GLY A 153 5.35 -1.09 -6.65
N HIS A 154 4.97 -2.36 -6.50
CA HIS A 154 5.88 -3.45 -6.17
C HIS A 154 5.70 -4.64 -7.12
N GLY A 155 6.83 -5.29 -7.45
CA GLY A 155 6.88 -6.46 -8.32
C GLY A 155 7.10 -6.13 -9.79
N PRO A 156 7.02 -7.12 -10.69
CA PRO A 156 7.30 -6.94 -12.11
C PRO A 156 6.19 -6.20 -12.86
N VAL A 157 6.56 -5.52 -13.95
CA VAL A 157 5.59 -4.96 -14.91
C VAL A 157 4.66 -6.08 -15.39
N THR A 158 3.38 -5.78 -15.47
CA THR A 158 2.33 -6.74 -15.78
C THR A 158 1.32 -6.20 -16.80
N ASP A 159 0.22 -6.89 -16.93
CA ASP A 159 -0.96 -6.54 -17.72
C ASP A 159 -2.24 -6.75 -16.89
N ASN A 160 -3.41 -6.72 -17.53
CA ASN A 160 -4.69 -6.96 -16.86
C ASN A 160 -4.81 -8.32 -16.14
N ARG A 161 -3.92 -9.28 -16.38
CA ARG A 161 -3.93 -10.57 -15.62
C ARG A 161 -3.44 -10.34 -14.20
N GLY A 162 -2.36 -9.57 -14.02
CA GLY A 162 -1.87 -9.20 -12.69
C GLY A 162 -2.88 -8.36 -11.91
N VAL A 163 -3.53 -7.39 -12.57
CA VAL A 163 -4.58 -6.58 -11.94
C VAL A 163 -5.74 -7.45 -11.45
N LYS A 164 -6.19 -8.41 -12.26
CA LYS A 164 -7.25 -9.37 -11.87
C LYS A 164 -6.82 -10.23 -10.71
N ALA A 165 -5.57 -10.70 -10.67
CA ALA A 165 -5.06 -11.51 -9.57
C ALA A 165 -5.11 -10.76 -8.23
N VAL A 166 -4.67 -9.50 -8.20
CA VAL A 166 -4.75 -8.65 -6.99
C VAL A 166 -6.20 -8.38 -6.60
N ARG A 167 -7.06 -8.04 -7.57
CA ARG A 167 -8.50 -7.86 -7.31
C ARG A 167 -9.14 -9.12 -6.71
N ASP A 168 -8.85 -10.27 -7.27
CA ASP A 168 -9.43 -11.54 -6.84
C ASP A 168 -8.93 -11.92 -5.44
N TYR A 169 -7.67 -11.60 -5.10
CA TYR A 169 -7.15 -11.68 -3.73
C TYR A 169 -7.95 -10.80 -2.76
N LEU A 170 -8.19 -9.52 -3.09
CA LEU A 170 -8.95 -8.61 -2.23
C LEU A 170 -10.39 -9.13 -1.98
N ILE A 171 -11.05 -9.64 -3.01
CA ILE A 171 -12.38 -10.25 -2.90
C ILE A 171 -12.33 -11.50 -2.01
N TYR A 172 -11.30 -12.32 -2.18
CA TYR A 172 -11.11 -13.54 -1.40
C TYR A 172 -10.93 -13.22 0.09
N ILE A 173 -9.98 -12.34 0.45
CA ILE A 173 -9.74 -12.02 1.85
C ILE A 173 -10.93 -11.30 2.50
N ASP A 174 -11.66 -10.44 1.79
CA ASP A 174 -12.91 -9.84 2.31
C ASP A 174 -13.94 -10.94 2.62
N THR A 175 -14.14 -11.87 1.69
CA THR A 175 -15.09 -12.97 1.87
C THR A 175 -14.73 -13.87 3.05
N GLU A 176 -13.46 -14.28 3.14
CA GLU A 176 -13.02 -15.19 4.21
C GLU A 176 -12.96 -14.50 5.57
N SER A 177 -12.57 -13.22 5.61
CA SER A 177 -12.58 -12.41 6.83
C SER A 177 -13.99 -12.21 7.35
N ARG A 178 -14.96 -11.94 6.48
CA ARG A 178 -16.37 -11.74 6.88
C ARG A 178 -16.97 -13.00 7.51
N LYS A 179 -16.72 -14.17 6.97
CA LYS A 179 -17.19 -15.45 7.55
C LYS A 179 -16.69 -15.61 9.00
N ARG A 180 -15.42 -15.30 9.26
CA ARG A 180 -14.82 -15.43 10.58
C ARG A 180 -15.28 -14.34 11.53
N PHE A 181 -15.44 -13.13 11.05
CA PHE A 181 -16.04 -12.03 11.81
C PHE A 181 -17.44 -12.38 12.31
N GLU A 182 -18.30 -12.91 11.43
CA GLU A 182 -19.67 -13.32 11.74
C GLU A 182 -19.73 -14.52 12.70
N SER A 183 -18.67 -15.35 12.73
CA SER A 183 -18.53 -16.43 13.70
C SER A 183 -18.02 -15.97 15.08
N GLY A 184 -17.67 -14.68 15.22
CA GLY A 184 -17.16 -14.09 16.46
C GLY A 184 -15.67 -14.30 16.72
N MET A 185 -14.91 -14.72 15.70
CA MET A 185 -13.46 -14.89 15.78
C MET A 185 -12.77 -13.51 15.86
N SER A 186 -11.67 -13.40 16.61
CA SER A 186 -10.85 -12.18 16.62
C SER A 186 -10.12 -12.01 15.28
N ALA A 187 -9.66 -10.77 14.98
CA ALA A 187 -8.96 -10.49 13.73
C ALA A 187 -7.67 -11.31 13.59
N LEU A 188 -6.88 -11.43 14.66
CA LEU A 188 -5.64 -12.20 14.62
C LEU A 188 -5.87 -13.71 14.46
N GLU A 189 -6.88 -14.28 15.15
CA GLU A 189 -7.26 -15.68 14.95
C GLU A 189 -7.72 -15.93 13.51
N ALA A 190 -8.51 -15.01 12.95
CA ALA A 190 -8.97 -15.08 11.57
C ALA A 190 -7.80 -15.00 10.58
N ALA A 191 -6.85 -14.08 10.80
CA ALA A 191 -5.64 -13.98 9.98
C ALA A 191 -4.82 -15.27 9.95
N LYS A 192 -4.72 -15.97 11.10
CA LYS A 192 -4.03 -17.27 11.22
C LYS A 192 -4.77 -18.44 10.56
N GLU A 193 -6.09 -18.34 10.43
CA GLU A 193 -6.94 -19.43 9.93
C GLU A 193 -7.26 -19.31 8.43
N ILE A 194 -7.15 -18.10 7.85
CA ILE A 194 -7.43 -17.90 6.43
C ILE A 194 -6.37 -18.64 5.61
N ASP A 195 -6.83 -19.57 4.77
CA ASP A 195 -5.98 -20.34 3.87
C ASP A 195 -5.53 -19.48 2.69
N LEU A 196 -4.21 -19.27 2.55
CA LEU A 196 -3.59 -18.51 1.48
C LEU A 196 -2.99 -19.38 0.37
N ASP A 197 -3.28 -20.69 0.33
CA ASP A 197 -2.71 -21.64 -0.65
C ASP A 197 -2.87 -21.18 -2.11
N LEU A 198 -3.98 -20.51 -2.45
CA LEU A 198 -4.20 -19.94 -3.79
C LEU A 198 -3.17 -18.86 -4.16
N PHE A 199 -2.52 -18.27 -3.17
CA PHE A 199 -1.56 -17.19 -3.28
C PHE A 199 -0.20 -17.54 -2.69
N SER A 200 0.06 -18.84 -2.44
CA SER A 200 1.25 -19.36 -1.76
C SER A 200 2.58 -19.06 -2.48
N THR A 201 2.53 -18.64 -3.75
CA THR A 201 3.71 -18.19 -4.50
C THR A 201 4.02 -16.71 -4.30
N TRP A 202 3.16 -15.96 -3.61
CA TRP A 202 3.35 -14.55 -3.33
C TRP A 202 4.16 -14.38 -2.03
N GLY A 203 5.04 -13.36 -2.02
CA GLY A 203 5.76 -12.97 -0.80
C GLY A 203 4.89 -12.19 0.17
N ASP A 204 5.39 -12.00 1.38
CA ASP A 204 4.81 -11.12 2.41
C ASP A 204 3.41 -11.58 2.89
N GLU A 205 3.21 -12.88 3.09
CA GLU A 205 1.92 -13.45 3.50
C GLU A 205 1.45 -12.96 4.89
N GLU A 206 2.37 -12.57 5.76
CA GLU A 206 2.08 -12.04 7.09
C GLU A 206 1.28 -10.70 7.05
N ARG A 207 1.25 -10.01 5.91
CA ARG A 207 0.42 -8.82 5.67
C ARG A 207 -1.07 -9.09 5.83
N ILE A 208 -1.48 -10.36 5.82
CA ILE A 208 -2.85 -10.78 6.13
C ILE A 208 -3.31 -10.28 7.51
N ALA A 209 -2.40 -10.12 8.49
CA ALA A 209 -2.71 -9.55 9.79
C ALA A 209 -3.29 -8.14 9.68
N VAL A 210 -2.65 -7.27 8.91
CA VAL A 210 -3.11 -5.89 8.67
C VAL A 210 -4.41 -5.89 7.86
N ASN A 211 -4.48 -6.73 6.82
CA ASN A 211 -5.63 -6.79 5.93
C ASN A 211 -6.89 -7.19 6.70
N VAL A 212 -6.83 -8.24 7.51
CA VAL A 212 -7.97 -8.69 8.32
C VAL A 212 -8.36 -7.66 9.39
N ASN A 213 -7.38 -7.02 10.06
CA ASN A 213 -7.67 -5.94 11.01
C ASN A 213 -8.41 -4.79 10.34
N SER A 214 -7.97 -4.35 9.17
CA SER A 214 -8.63 -3.26 8.42
C SER A 214 -10.03 -3.64 7.97
N LEU A 215 -10.24 -4.87 7.49
CA LEU A 215 -11.57 -5.39 7.14
C LEU A 215 -12.49 -5.47 8.36
N TYR A 216 -12.01 -5.95 9.52
CA TYR A 216 -12.79 -6.02 10.74
C TYR A 216 -13.21 -4.64 11.24
N ARG A 217 -12.33 -3.64 11.12
CA ARG A 217 -12.66 -2.25 11.40
C ARG A 217 -13.79 -1.75 10.49
N GLU A 218 -13.70 -2.04 9.18
CA GLU A 218 -14.76 -1.71 8.22
C GLU A 218 -16.10 -2.36 8.59
N TYR A 219 -16.11 -3.64 8.96
CA TYR A 219 -17.34 -4.36 9.33
C TYR A 219 -18.00 -3.80 10.59
N LYS A 220 -17.20 -3.28 11.53
CA LYS A 220 -17.69 -2.63 12.75
C LYS A 220 -18.10 -1.18 12.52
N GLY A 221 -17.73 -0.55 11.40
CA GLY A 221 -17.92 0.88 11.16
C GLY A 221 -17.03 1.75 12.05
N GLU A 222 -15.87 1.26 12.46
CA GLU A 222 -14.93 1.97 13.30
C GLU A 222 -13.97 2.82 12.45
N GLU A 223 -13.81 4.11 12.81
CA GLU A 223 -12.88 5.02 12.11
C GLU A 223 -11.44 4.87 12.62
N LYS A 224 -11.29 4.58 13.92
CA LYS A 224 -9.96 4.49 14.54
C LYS A 224 -9.24 3.23 14.09
N ARG A 225 -8.02 3.42 13.55
CA ARG A 225 -7.10 2.32 13.23
C ARG A 225 -6.48 1.75 14.49
N GLU A 226 -6.10 0.47 14.44
CA GLU A 226 -5.22 -0.13 15.44
C GLU A 226 -3.86 0.58 15.46
N GLU A 227 -3.19 0.50 16.60
CA GLU A 227 -1.85 1.04 16.76
C GLU A 227 -0.89 0.31 15.79
N ILE A 228 -0.12 1.08 15.02
CA ILE A 228 0.76 0.54 13.98
C ILE A 228 1.77 -0.47 14.55
N THR A 229 2.24 -0.23 15.78
CA THR A 229 3.16 -1.13 16.49
C THR A 229 2.52 -2.50 16.75
N LEU A 230 1.23 -2.55 17.09
CA LEU A 230 0.50 -3.80 17.28
C LEU A 230 0.37 -4.56 15.95
N LEU A 231 0.08 -3.87 14.85
CA LEU A 231 -0.02 -4.49 13.54
C LEU A 231 1.32 -5.09 13.08
N PHE A 232 2.43 -4.37 13.28
CA PHE A 232 3.77 -4.89 13.02
C PHE A 232 4.13 -6.07 13.91
N GLN A 233 3.72 -6.06 15.19
CA GLN A 233 3.91 -7.20 16.09
C GLN A 233 3.14 -8.44 15.62
N GLN A 234 1.91 -8.26 15.12
CA GLN A 234 1.12 -9.37 14.55
C GLN A 234 1.72 -9.90 13.25
N MET A 235 2.25 -9.04 12.38
CA MET A 235 3.00 -9.48 11.20
C MET A 235 4.27 -10.25 11.60
N ALA A 236 5.03 -9.76 12.58
CA ALA A 236 6.20 -10.49 13.10
C ALA A 236 5.84 -11.89 13.63
N GLU A 237 4.71 -12.01 14.32
CA GLU A 237 4.21 -13.32 14.80
C GLU A 237 3.87 -14.26 13.65
N LEU A 238 3.25 -13.74 12.58
CA LEU A 238 2.83 -14.54 11.41
C LEU A 238 4.00 -14.86 10.47
N SER A 239 5.04 -14.03 10.42
CA SER A 239 6.25 -14.28 9.60
C SER A 239 7.10 -15.44 10.12
N GLY A 240 6.82 -15.96 11.35
CA GLY A 240 7.59 -17.04 11.96
C GLY A 240 8.96 -16.60 12.49
N ILE A 241 9.18 -15.30 12.65
CA ILE A 241 10.40 -14.77 13.29
C ILE A 241 10.29 -15.02 14.80
N ASP A 242 11.04 -15.99 15.28
CA ASP A 242 11.13 -16.34 16.71
C ASP A 242 11.89 -15.27 17.52
N GLU A 243 11.59 -15.21 18.85
CA GLU A 243 12.28 -14.35 19.82
C GLU A 243 13.80 -14.57 19.91
#